data_dbfcdbade9c127303fef2f4d96073fc5
#
_entry.id   dbfcdbade9c127303fef2f4d96073fc5
#
_cell.length_a   1.000
_cell.length_b   1.000
_cell.length_c   1.000
_cell.angle_alpha   90.00
_cell.angle_beta   90.00
_cell.angle_gamma   90.00
#
_symmetry.space_group_name_H-M   'P 1'
#
loop_
_entity.id
_entity.type
_entity.pdbx_description
1 polymer ?
#
loop_
_entity_poly.entity_id
_entity_poly.type
_entity_poly.pdbx_seq_one_letter_code
_entity_poly.pdbx_strand_id
1 'polypeptide(L)'
;DVENLITKNPDAIIIDTCDSDAIVSSIEACNEAGIPVFTMDREANGGDVISHIGYDAIKSGKLAGQFLVDSLGGKGKIVELQGIMGTNVAQQRSEGFNSVIAENPDMEIVACQVADFDRAKAMSVMENILQANPEIDGLYAANDEMLLGALEAMDAAGRTADIVKVGCDAIDDTLEAIKDKRVEATIAEPPFFLGKAILNTAYDYLEGKEVEAHVVLDNQLVTQDTVDSLVTKE
;
A
#
# COMPACT_ATOMS: atom_id res chain seq x y z
N ASP A 1 4.59 4.41 -22.41
CA ASP A 1 3.46 5.37 -22.24
C ASP A 1 3.97 6.81 -22.07
N VAL A 2 5.00 7.05 -21.22
CA VAL A 2 5.55 8.41 -20.98
C VAL A 2 6.07 9.05 -22.26
N GLU A 3 6.83 8.32 -23.09
CA GLU A 3 7.32 8.84 -24.38
C GLU A 3 6.18 9.37 -25.28
N ASN A 4 5.04 8.67 -25.30
CA ASN A 4 3.85 9.12 -26.06
C ASN A 4 3.23 10.39 -25.46
N LEU A 5 3.29 10.56 -24.13
CA LEU A 5 2.85 11.81 -23.47
C LEU A 5 3.77 12.97 -23.82
N ILE A 6 5.07 12.78 -23.83
CA ILE A 6 6.05 13.80 -24.21
C ILE A 6 5.74 14.37 -25.61
N THR A 7 5.36 13.50 -26.58
CA THR A 7 5.03 13.99 -27.94
C THR A 7 3.82 14.92 -28.00
N LYS A 8 2.98 14.93 -26.95
CA LYS A 8 1.80 15.80 -26.84
C LYS A 8 2.12 17.17 -26.23
N ASN A 9 3.37 17.35 -25.76
CA ASN A 9 3.86 18.57 -25.13
C ASN A 9 2.94 19.08 -24.00
N PRO A 10 2.65 18.26 -22.97
CA PRO A 10 1.84 18.68 -21.85
C PRO A 10 2.57 19.71 -20.98
N ASP A 11 1.83 20.47 -20.18
CA ASP A 11 2.40 21.46 -19.24
C ASP A 11 3.08 20.77 -18.04
N ALA A 12 2.67 19.57 -17.67
CA ALA A 12 3.28 18.73 -16.63
C ALA A 12 2.89 17.25 -16.83
N ILE A 13 3.66 16.35 -16.22
CA ILE A 13 3.34 14.91 -16.16
C ILE A 13 3.32 14.46 -14.70
N ILE A 14 2.24 13.79 -14.30
CA ILE A 14 2.10 13.11 -13.00
C ILE A 14 2.26 11.62 -13.23
N ILE A 15 3.12 10.97 -12.45
CA ILE A 15 3.49 9.55 -12.58
C ILE A 15 3.20 8.82 -11.27
N ASP A 16 2.48 7.70 -11.38
CA ASP A 16 2.45 6.62 -10.40
C ASP A 16 3.09 5.39 -11.06
N THR A 17 4.27 5.00 -10.58
CA THR A 17 5.09 4.00 -11.27
C THR A 17 4.83 2.58 -10.79
N CYS A 18 5.09 1.57 -11.65
CA CYS A 18 5.11 0.16 -11.28
C CYS A 18 6.53 -0.35 -10.93
N ASP A 19 7.57 0.48 -11.15
CA ASP A 19 8.96 0.15 -10.83
C ASP A 19 9.75 1.45 -10.63
N SER A 20 10.30 1.60 -9.42
CA SER A 20 10.97 2.83 -8.99
C SER A 20 12.31 3.10 -9.71
N ASP A 21 12.97 2.05 -10.19
CA ASP A 21 14.23 2.17 -10.95
C ASP A 21 13.96 2.31 -12.45
N ALA A 22 13.05 1.49 -12.99
CA ALA A 22 12.78 1.47 -14.42
C ALA A 22 12.20 2.80 -14.95
N ILE A 23 11.45 3.53 -14.11
CA ILE A 23 10.83 4.81 -14.49
C ILE A 23 11.84 5.94 -14.68
N VAL A 24 13.04 5.85 -14.11
CA VAL A 24 14.06 6.93 -14.10
C VAL A 24 14.36 7.43 -15.50
N SER A 25 14.60 6.54 -16.46
CA SER A 25 14.89 6.93 -17.85
C SER A 25 13.73 7.69 -18.52
N SER A 26 12.48 7.39 -18.17
CA SER A 26 11.31 8.10 -18.66
C SER A 26 11.20 9.49 -18.05
N ILE A 27 11.56 9.65 -16.77
CA ILE A 27 11.59 10.95 -16.10
C ILE A 27 12.69 11.82 -16.70
N GLU A 28 13.89 11.28 -16.93
CA GLU A 28 15.00 11.98 -17.59
C GLU A 28 14.60 12.47 -19.00
N ALA A 29 13.87 11.66 -19.77
CA ALA A 29 13.34 12.07 -21.07
C ALA A 29 12.33 13.24 -20.95
N CYS A 30 11.50 13.28 -19.91
CA CYS A 30 10.63 14.43 -19.63
C CYS A 30 11.47 15.68 -19.30
N ASN A 31 12.50 15.52 -18.45
CA ASN A 31 13.38 16.62 -18.06
C ASN A 31 14.13 17.20 -19.26
N GLU A 32 14.66 16.37 -20.16
CA GLU A 32 15.27 16.79 -21.43
C GLU A 32 14.30 17.56 -22.34
N ALA A 33 13.02 17.16 -22.33
CA ALA A 33 11.95 17.85 -23.06
C ALA A 33 11.47 19.15 -22.37
N GLY A 34 11.98 19.46 -21.16
CA GLY A 34 11.58 20.62 -20.37
C GLY A 34 10.18 20.50 -19.75
N ILE A 35 9.68 19.27 -19.58
CA ILE A 35 8.36 18.97 -19.01
C ILE A 35 8.51 18.67 -17.52
N PRO A 36 7.88 19.43 -16.62
CA PRO A 36 7.90 19.18 -15.17
C PRO A 36 7.26 17.84 -14.84
N VAL A 37 7.91 17.08 -13.94
CA VAL A 37 7.46 15.77 -13.49
C VAL A 37 7.08 15.83 -12.02
N PHE A 38 5.96 15.22 -11.69
CA PHE A 38 5.48 14.96 -10.33
C PHE A 38 5.27 13.46 -10.15
N THR A 39 5.58 12.93 -8.97
CA THR A 39 5.29 11.53 -8.64
C THR A 39 4.28 11.45 -7.51
N MET A 40 3.45 10.43 -7.53
CA MET A 40 2.49 10.18 -6.46
C MET A 40 2.54 8.71 -6.03
N ASP A 41 2.20 8.46 -4.77
CA ASP A 41 2.20 7.14 -4.12
C ASP A 41 3.58 6.49 -4.16
N ARG A 42 4.06 6.12 -5.34
CA ARG A 42 5.33 5.41 -5.55
C ARG A 42 6.40 6.36 -6.08
N GLU A 43 7.52 6.44 -5.34
CA GLU A 43 8.65 7.26 -5.72
C GLU A 43 9.46 6.66 -6.87
N ALA A 44 10.14 7.54 -7.60
CA ALA A 44 11.21 7.16 -8.52
C ALA A 44 12.58 7.28 -7.82
N ASN A 45 13.49 6.35 -8.12
CA ASN A 45 14.84 6.36 -7.55
C ASN A 45 15.81 7.31 -8.29
N GLY A 46 15.30 8.22 -9.14
CA GLY A 46 16.12 9.20 -9.85
C GLY A 46 15.31 10.03 -10.86
N GLY A 47 16.04 10.89 -11.60
CA GLY A 47 15.46 11.94 -12.44
C GLY A 47 15.08 13.18 -11.62
N ASP A 48 14.79 14.28 -12.31
CA ASP A 48 14.38 15.53 -11.66
C ASP A 48 12.85 15.52 -11.47
N VAL A 49 12.40 15.28 -10.24
CA VAL A 49 11.01 15.31 -9.83
C VAL A 49 10.76 16.59 -9.04
N ILE A 50 9.76 17.39 -9.45
CA ILE A 50 9.42 18.67 -8.81
C ILE A 50 8.85 18.43 -7.41
N SER A 51 7.95 17.46 -7.28
CA SER A 51 7.34 17.09 -5.99
C SER A 51 6.90 15.63 -6.04
N HIS A 52 7.15 14.93 -4.94
CA HIS A 52 6.54 13.64 -4.64
C HIS A 52 5.47 13.80 -3.56
N ILE A 53 4.32 13.15 -3.73
CA ILE A 53 3.25 13.13 -2.75
C ILE A 53 2.84 11.70 -2.48
N GLY A 54 2.94 11.28 -1.22
CA GLY A 54 2.64 9.91 -0.81
C GLY A 54 2.28 9.81 0.66
N TYR A 55 2.07 8.58 1.11
CA TYR A 55 1.93 8.22 2.51
C TYR A 55 3.25 7.65 3.06
N ASP A 56 3.42 7.65 4.38
CA ASP A 56 4.59 6.99 5.01
C ASP A 56 4.40 5.47 5.00
N ALA A 57 4.93 4.81 3.97
CA ALA A 57 4.79 3.37 3.78
C ALA A 57 5.48 2.54 4.89
N ILE A 58 6.59 3.02 5.46
CA ILE A 58 7.22 2.37 6.63
C ILE A 58 6.29 2.43 7.83
N LYS A 59 5.67 3.59 8.09
CA LYS A 59 4.68 3.76 9.16
C LYS A 59 3.49 2.84 8.96
N SER A 60 2.99 2.67 7.73
CA SER A 60 1.89 1.77 7.42
C SER A 60 2.22 0.32 7.76
N GLY A 61 3.39 -0.17 7.34
CA GLY A 61 3.86 -1.50 7.72
C GLY A 61 3.99 -1.67 9.24
N LYS A 62 4.53 -0.68 9.94
CA LYS A 62 4.64 -0.70 11.41
C LYS A 62 3.27 -0.73 12.10
N LEU A 63 2.32 0.06 11.64
CA LEU A 63 0.95 0.06 12.20
C LEU A 63 0.28 -1.30 12.01
N ALA A 64 0.43 -1.93 10.84
CA ALA A 64 -0.10 -3.26 10.58
C ALA A 64 0.57 -4.33 11.46
N GLY A 65 1.89 -4.30 11.59
CA GLY A 65 2.63 -5.20 12.47
C GLY A 65 2.22 -5.05 13.93
N GLN A 66 2.16 -3.82 14.44
CA GLN A 66 1.75 -3.55 15.81
C GLN A 66 0.32 -4.02 16.08
N PHE A 67 -0.60 -3.79 15.13
CA PHE A 67 -1.97 -4.28 15.22
C PHE A 67 -2.03 -5.80 15.37
N LEU A 68 -1.26 -6.58 14.60
CA LEU A 68 -1.21 -8.03 14.73
C LEU A 68 -0.58 -8.46 16.05
N VAL A 69 0.52 -7.82 16.49
CA VAL A 69 1.14 -8.09 17.78
C VAL A 69 0.15 -7.89 18.92
N ASP A 70 -0.57 -6.78 18.94
CA ASP A 70 -1.55 -6.46 19.99
C ASP A 70 -2.74 -7.41 19.96
N SER A 71 -3.26 -7.72 18.77
CA SER A 71 -4.42 -8.60 18.59
C SER A 71 -4.15 -10.05 18.98
N LEU A 72 -2.92 -10.52 18.77
CA LEU A 72 -2.49 -11.89 19.04
C LEU A 72 -1.75 -12.02 20.39
N GLY A 73 -1.60 -10.94 21.14
CA GLY A 73 -0.90 -10.96 22.43
C GLY A 73 0.59 -11.26 22.31
N GLY A 74 1.22 -10.85 21.20
CA GLY A 74 2.65 -10.98 20.96
C GLY A 74 3.14 -12.37 20.56
N LYS A 75 2.24 -13.28 20.18
CA LYS A 75 2.58 -14.65 19.80
C LYS A 75 1.67 -15.16 18.70
N GLY A 76 2.23 -15.77 17.65
CA GLY A 76 1.45 -16.39 16.58
C GLY A 76 2.22 -16.63 15.30
N LYS A 77 1.59 -17.37 14.39
CA LYS A 77 2.08 -17.69 13.05
C LYS A 77 1.46 -16.74 12.03
N ILE A 78 2.28 -15.97 11.36
CA ILE A 78 1.87 -14.85 10.52
C ILE A 78 2.17 -15.17 9.05
N VAL A 79 1.26 -14.76 8.18
CA VAL A 79 1.45 -14.70 6.73
C VAL A 79 1.62 -13.24 6.30
N GLU A 80 2.59 -12.99 5.43
CA GLU A 80 2.78 -11.71 4.74
C GLU A 80 2.52 -11.87 3.24
N LEU A 81 1.60 -11.08 2.69
CA LEU A 81 1.41 -10.91 1.24
C LEU A 81 2.01 -9.59 0.79
N GLN A 82 3.06 -9.65 0.00
CA GLN A 82 3.81 -8.49 -0.49
C GLN A 82 3.24 -7.98 -1.82
N GLY A 83 3.37 -6.66 -2.04
CA GLY A 83 2.99 -6.00 -3.29
C GLY A 83 4.01 -6.19 -4.42
N ILE A 84 4.02 -5.24 -5.35
CA ILE A 84 4.99 -5.19 -6.46
C ILE A 84 6.36 -4.76 -5.90
N MET A 85 7.25 -5.71 -5.70
CA MET A 85 8.54 -5.48 -5.02
C MET A 85 9.54 -4.63 -5.81
N GLY A 86 9.23 -4.26 -7.06
CA GLY A 86 9.94 -3.22 -7.80
C GLY A 86 9.63 -1.78 -7.34
N THR A 87 8.63 -1.59 -6.46
CA THR A 87 8.23 -0.28 -5.95
C THR A 87 8.74 -0.04 -4.53
N ASN A 88 9.11 1.21 -4.23
CA ASN A 88 9.50 1.62 -2.87
C ASN A 88 8.39 1.35 -1.84
N VAL A 89 7.13 1.60 -2.18
CA VAL A 89 5.98 1.38 -1.28
C VAL A 89 5.88 -0.08 -0.83
N ALA A 90 6.00 -1.05 -1.75
CA ALA A 90 5.95 -2.46 -1.38
C ALA A 90 7.12 -2.86 -0.48
N GLN A 91 8.34 -2.37 -0.78
CA GLN A 91 9.54 -2.63 0.02
C GLN A 91 9.42 -2.01 1.42
N GLN A 92 9.01 -0.75 1.50
CA GLN A 92 8.91 0.01 2.75
C GLN A 92 7.78 -0.51 3.65
N ARG A 93 6.60 -0.87 3.09
CA ARG A 93 5.53 -1.52 3.87
C ARG A 93 6.01 -2.84 4.47
N SER A 94 6.71 -3.68 3.67
CA SER A 94 7.30 -4.93 4.15
C SER A 94 8.37 -4.69 5.21
N GLU A 95 9.29 -3.73 5.00
CA GLU A 95 10.32 -3.36 5.97
C GLU A 95 9.70 -2.91 7.30
N GLY A 96 8.71 -2.01 7.25
CA GLY A 96 8.01 -1.52 8.43
C GLY A 96 7.36 -2.65 9.21
N PHE A 97 6.62 -3.53 8.52
CA PHE A 97 5.98 -4.69 9.11
C PHE A 97 6.99 -5.64 9.76
N ASN A 98 7.99 -6.06 9.00
CA ASN A 98 9.01 -7.00 9.49
C ASN A 98 9.82 -6.43 10.67
N SER A 99 10.04 -5.10 10.73
CA SER A 99 10.74 -4.46 11.85
C SER A 99 10.00 -4.67 13.18
N VAL A 100 8.67 -4.60 13.17
CA VAL A 100 7.83 -4.83 14.37
C VAL A 100 7.79 -6.32 14.74
N ILE A 101 7.61 -7.20 13.75
CA ILE A 101 7.58 -8.66 14.02
C ILE A 101 8.93 -9.13 14.59
N ALA A 102 10.06 -8.60 14.11
CA ALA A 102 11.39 -8.96 14.60
C ALA A 102 11.63 -8.60 16.08
N GLU A 103 10.92 -7.60 16.62
CA GLU A 103 10.98 -7.24 18.05
C GLU A 103 10.13 -8.16 18.93
N ASN A 104 9.33 -9.06 18.35
CA ASN A 104 8.42 -9.97 19.03
C ASN A 104 8.79 -11.43 18.74
N PRO A 105 9.72 -12.05 19.45
CA PRO A 105 10.33 -13.33 19.09
C PRO A 105 9.37 -14.54 19.09
N ASP A 106 8.21 -14.42 19.70
CA ASP A 106 7.16 -15.45 19.67
C ASP A 106 6.19 -15.27 18.47
N MET A 107 6.40 -14.24 17.64
CA MET A 107 5.72 -14.06 16.35
C MET A 107 6.59 -14.63 15.23
N GLU A 108 6.05 -15.57 14.45
CA GLU A 108 6.76 -16.27 13.38
C GLU A 108 6.11 -15.99 12.02
N ILE A 109 6.86 -15.47 11.05
CA ILE A 109 6.39 -15.37 9.66
C ILE A 109 6.57 -16.74 8.99
N VAL A 110 5.48 -17.52 8.91
CA VAL A 110 5.48 -18.88 8.34
C VAL A 110 5.40 -18.88 6.81
N ALA A 111 4.93 -17.79 6.21
CA ALA A 111 4.92 -17.60 4.77
C ALA A 111 4.99 -16.10 4.43
N CYS A 112 5.85 -15.78 3.44
CA CYS A 112 5.96 -14.46 2.86
C CYS A 112 5.97 -14.63 1.33
N GLN A 113 4.96 -14.08 0.64
CA GLN A 113 4.77 -14.29 -0.80
C GLN A 113 4.35 -13.02 -1.51
N VAL A 114 4.88 -12.82 -2.73
CA VAL A 114 4.53 -11.68 -3.59
C VAL A 114 3.20 -11.96 -4.29
N ALA A 115 2.25 -11.03 -4.16
CA ALA A 115 0.95 -11.08 -4.82
C ALA A 115 0.64 -9.82 -5.65
N ASP A 116 1.65 -8.95 -5.90
CA ASP A 116 1.69 -7.85 -6.88
C ASP A 116 0.53 -6.84 -6.77
N PHE A 117 -0.03 -6.63 -5.57
CA PHE A 117 -1.22 -5.81 -5.33
C PHE A 117 -2.47 -6.29 -6.10
N ASP A 118 -2.50 -7.55 -6.51
CA ASP A 118 -3.56 -8.14 -7.33
C ASP A 118 -4.45 -9.09 -6.53
N ARG A 119 -5.78 -8.88 -6.56
CA ARG A 119 -6.78 -9.65 -5.82
C ARG A 119 -6.78 -11.13 -6.23
N ALA A 120 -6.79 -11.42 -7.53
CA ALA A 120 -6.87 -12.78 -8.03
C ALA A 120 -5.57 -13.57 -7.77
N LYS A 121 -4.42 -12.90 -7.89
CA LYS A 121 -3.13 -13.49 -7.54
C LYS A 121 -3.05 -13.78 -6.04
N ALA A 122 -3.47 -12.85 -5.19
CA ALA A 122 -3.48 -13.03 -3.75
C ALA A 122 -4.39 -14.19 -3.31
N MET A 123 -5.56 -14.35 -3.93
CA MET A 123 -6.43 -15.50 -3.71
C MET A 123 -5.70 -16.81 -4.00
N SER A 124 -5.09 -16.95 -5.19
CA SER A 124 -4.37 -18.16 -5.58
C SER A 124 -3.14 -18.44 -4.69
N VAL A 125 -2.42 -17.38 -4.28
CA VAL A 125 -1.28 -17.49 -3.36
C VAL A 125 -1.75 -17.96 -1.99
N MET A 126 -2.83 -17.37 -1.46
CA MET A 126 -3.37 -17.72 -0.14
C MET A 126 -3.94 -19.15 -0.11
N GLU A 127 -4.57 -19.64 -1.17
CA GLU A 127 -5.00 -21.05 -1.29
C GLU A 127 -3.81 -22.00 -1.08
N ASN A 128 -2.67 -21.73 -1.71
CA ASN A 128 -1.47 -22.55 -1.55
C ASN A 128 -0.88 -22.45 -0.14
N ILE A 129 -0.87 -21.23 0.45
CA ILE A 129 -0.38 -21.01 1.80
C ILE A 129 -1.22 -21.78 2.83
N LEU A 130 -2.56 -21.75 2.71
CA LEU A 130 -3.48 -22.46 3.59
C LEU A 130 -3.29 -23.99 3.54
N GLN A 131 -2.98 -24.53 2.36
CA GLN A 131 -2.69 -25.97 2.20
C GLN A 131 -1.35 -26.36 2.84
N ALA A 132 -0.33 -25.51 2.75
CA ALA A 132 1.00 -25.76 3.27
C ALA A 132 1.12 -25.50 4.78
N ASN A 133 0.30 -24.60 5.32
CA ASN A 133 0.39 -24.12 6.70
C ASN A 133 -0.96 -24.33 7.42
N PRO A 134 -1.13 -25.44 8.14
CA PRO A 134 -2.38 -25.74 8.85
C PRO A 134 -2.66 -24.77 10.02
N GLU A 135 -1.62 -24.13 10.55
CA GLU A 135 -1.72 -23.17 11.65
C GLU A 135 -1.28 -21.80 11.16
N ILE A 136 -2.22 -20.89 11.10
CA ILE A 136 -2.02 -19.46 10.77
C ILE A 136 -2.91 -18.68 11.73
N ASP A 137 -2.34 -17.72 12.45
CA ASP A 137 -3.02 -16.88 13.43
C ASP A 137 -3.28 -15.47 12.90
N GLY A 138 -2.42 -14.97 12.00
CA GLY A 138 -2.52 -13.63 11.44
C GLY A 138 -2.13 -13.52 9.96
N LEU A 139 -2.73 -12.57 9.28
CA LEU A 139 -2.42 -12.19 7.89
C LEU A 139 -2.20 -10.68 7.81
N TYR A 140 -1.05 -10.29 7.29
CA TYR A 140 -0.82 -8.97 6.75
C TYR A 140 -0.80 -9.03 5.21
N ALA A 141 -1.64 -8.25 4.58
CA ALA A 141 -1.57 -7.99 3.15
C ALA A 141 -1.17 -6.54 2.92
N ALA A 142 -0.15 -6.32 2.09
CA ALA A 142 0.40 -4.98 1.86
C ALA A 142 -0.58 -4.03 1.14
N ASN A 143 -1.75 -4.54 0.68
CA ASN A 143 -2.89 -3.71 0.30
C ASN A 143 -4.21 -4.46 0.45
N ASP A 144 -5.32 -3.72 0.38
CA ASP A 144 -6.67 -4.23 0.58
C ASP A 144 -7.16 -5.13 -0.57
N GLU A 145 -6.75 -4.91 -1.81
CA GLU A 145 -7.08 -5.81 -2.92
C GLU A 145 -6.54 -7.22 -2.65
N MET A 146 -5.28 -7.33 -2.20
CA MET A 146 -4.70 -8.63 -1.83
C MET A 146 -5.38 -9.20 -0.58
N LEU A 147 -5.73 -8.36 0.40
CA LEU A 147 -6.45 -8.80 1.59
C LEU A 147 -7.80 -9.44 1.23
N LEU A 148 -8.57 -8.80 0.35
CA LEU A 148 -9.87 -9.30 -0.10
C LEU A 148 -9.74 -10.60 -0.91
N GLY A 149 -8.72 -10.70 -1.78
CA GLY A 149 -8.42 -11.96 -2.46
C GLY A 149 -8.07 -13.09 -1.49
N ALA A 150 -7.23 -12.81 -0.50
CA ALA A 150 -6.91 -13.78 0.56
C ALA A 150 -8.14 -14.14 1.40
N LEU A 151 -9.04 -13.19 1.67
CA LEU A 151 -10.30 -13.42 2.37
C LEU A 151 -11.19 -14.42 1.63
N GLU A 152 -11.29 -14.32 0.30
CA GLU A 152 -12.04 -15.31 -0.51
C GLU A 152 -11.45 -16.73 -0.39
N ALA A 153 -10.12 -16.86 -0.40
CA ALA A 153 -9.46 -18.15 -0.20
C ALA A 153 -9.70 -18.72 1.22
N MET A 154 -9.67 -17.85 2.25
CA MET A 154 -9.95 -18.24 3.63
C MET A 154 -11.42 -18.64 3.82
N ASP A 155 -12.36 -17.94 3.18
CA ASP A 155 -13.79 -18.30 3.19
C ASP A 155 -14.02 -19.70 2.57
N ALA A 156 -13.42 -19.95 1.41
CA ALA A 156 -13.51 -21.23 0.75
C ALA A 156 -12.93 -22.39 1.58
N ALA A 157 -11.89 -22.11 2.38
CA ALA A 157 -11.27 -23.07 3.29
C ALA A 157 -11.97 -23.16 4.66
N GLY A 158 -12.95 -22.30 4.96
CA GLY A 158 -13.62 -22.22 6.27
C GLY A 158 -12.72 -21.70 7.40
N ARG A 159 -11.68 -20.91 7.08
CA ARG A 159 -10.64 -20.45 8.00
C ARG A 159 -10.72 -18.95 8.36
N THR A 160 -11.72 -18.23 7.85
CA THR A 160 -11.83 -16.77 8.01
C THR A 160 -11.88 -16.30 9.45
N ALA A 161 -12.60 -17.04 10.33
CA ALA A 161 -12.74 -16.67 11.73
C ALA A 161 -11.50 -16.97 12.59
N ASP A 162 -10.59 -17.80 12.10
CA ASP A 162 -9.42 -18.26 12.86
C ASP A 162 -8.21 -17.33 12.70
N ILE A 163 -8.22 -16.44 11.69
CA ILE A 163 -7.06 -15.64 11.28
C ILE A 163 -7.39 -14.17 11.46
N VAL A 164 -6.58 -13.45 12.22
CA VAL A 164 -6.63 -11.97 12.33
C VAL A 164 -6.05 -11.33 11.07
N LYS A 165 -6.77 -10.41 10.47
CA LYS A 165 -6.44 -9.84 9.15
C LYS A 165 -6.25 -8.33 9.20
N VAL A 166 -5.21 -7.83 8.55
CA VAL A 166 -4.96 -6.41 8.36
C VAL A 166 -4.47 -6.12 6.95
N GLY A 167 -5.04 -5.08 6.34
CA GLY A 167 -4.69 -4.58 5.01
C GLY A 167 -4.11 -3.16 5.04
N CYS A 168 -4.11 -2.54 3.87
CA CYS A 168 -3.73 -1.14 3.66
C CYS A 168 -4.54 -0.59 2.47
N ASP A 169 -4.92 0.66 2.51
CA ASP A 169 -5.57 1.58 1.56
C ASP A 169 -6.91 2.12 2.07
N ALA A 170 -7.71 1.32 2.81
CA ALA A 170 -9.08 1.60 3.23
C ALA A 170 -10.05 1.80 2.04
N ILE A 171 -10.04 0.85 1.09
CA ILE A 171 -11.02 0.85 -0.01
C ILE A 171 -12.42 0.48 0.50
N ASP A 172 -13.46 0.92 -0.22
CA ASP A 172 -14.86 0.79 0.21
C ASP A 172 -15.21 -0.68 0.57
N ASP A 173 -14.79 -1.67 -0.26
CA ASP A 173 -15.04 -3.10 -0.01
C ASP A 173 -14.43 -3.59 1.32
N THR A 174 -13.21 -3.13 1.66
CA THR A 174 -12.56 -3.51 2.92
C THR A 174 -13.22 -2.82 4.11
N LEU A 175 -13.64 -1.56 3.98
CA LEU A 175 -14.39 -0.86 5.03
C LEU A 175 -15.73 -1.56 5.32
N GLU A 176 -16.42 -2.06 4.29
CA GLU A 176 -17.63 -2.88 4.48
C GLU A 176 -17.28 -4.22 5.16
N ALA A 177 -16.20 -4.89 4.75
CA ALA A 177 -15.76 -6.13 5.39
C ALA A 177 -15.39 -5.94 6.88
N ILE A 178 -14.84 -4.77 7.26
CA ILE A 178 -14.58 -4.42 8.66
C ILE A 178 -15.90 -4.23 9.41
N LYS A 179 -16.88 -3.51 8.84
CA LYS A 179 -18.21 -3.35 9.45
C LYS A 179 -18.93 -4.67 9.66
N ASP A 180 -18.77 -5.58 8.72
CA ASP A 180 -19.34 -6.95 8.77
C ASP A 180 -18.51 -7.93 9.64
N LYS A 181 -17.43 -7.45 10.28
CA LYS A 181 -16.53 -8.25 11.14
C LYS A 181 -15.86 -9.43 10.42
N ARG A 182 -15.62 -9.28 9.14
CA ARG A 182 -14.88 -10.25 8.32
C ARG A 182 -13.39 -9.94 8.22
N VAL A 183 -13.04 -8.67 8.42
CA VAL A 183 -11.67 -8.12 8.48
C VAL A 183 -11.55 -7.30 9.76
N GLU A 184 -10.42 -7.37 10.45
CA GLU A 184 -10.22 -6.68 11.71
C GLU A 184 -9.75 -5.24 11.52
N ALA A 185 -8.86 -4.99 10.54
CA ALA A 185 -8.31 -3.66 10.32
C ALA A 185 -7.78 -3.44 8.90
N THR A 186 -7.61 -2.16 8.57
CA THR A 186 -6.81 -1.67 7.45
C THR A 186 -6.09 -0.39 7.84
N ILE A 187 -5.00 -0.05 7.15
CA ILE A 187 -4.33 1.24 7.28
C ILE A 187 -4.91 2.16 6.22
N ALA A 188 -5.50 3.28 6.64
CA ALA A 188 -6.11 4.23 5.71
C ALA A 188 -5.05 5.07 4.98
N GLU A 189 -5.07 4.96 3.67
CA GLU A 189 -4.33 5.77 2.71
C GLU A 189 -5.27 6.16 1.55
N PRO A 190 -6.32 6.98 1.81
CA PRO A 190 -7.36 7.22 0.82
C PRO A 190 -6.83 7.87 -0.45
N PRO A 191 -6.98 7.24 -1.63
CA PRO A 191 -6.42 7.75 -2.89
C PRO A 191 -7.02 9.07 -3.36
N PHE A 192 -8.24 9.41 -2.89
CA PHE A 192 -8.87 10.70 -3.18
C PHE A 192 -8.01 11.88 -2.69
N PHE A 193 -7.50 11.82 -1.45
CA PHE A 193 -6.69 12.90 -0.90
C PHE A 193 -5.32 12.98 -1.56
N LEU A 194 -4.73 11.85 -1.93
CA LEU A 194 -3.50 11.78 -2.70
C LEU A 194 -3.67 12.47 -4.07
N GLY A 195 -4.71 12.08 -4.84
CA GLY A 195 -5.00 12.67 -6.13
C GLY A 195 -5.30 14.17 -6.05
N LYS A 196 -6.05 14.62 -5.02
CA LYS A 196 -6.33 16.04 -4.77
C LYS A 196 -5.04 16.82 -4.47
N ALA A 197 -4.17 16.26 -3.61
CA ALA A 197 -2.93 16.90 -3.23
C ALA A 197 -1.99 17.08 -4.43
N ILE A 198 -1.76 16.01 -5.21
CA ILE A 198 -0.83 16.08 -6.36
C ILE A 198 -1.33 17.04 -7.45
N LEU A 199 -2.64 17.06 -7.73
CA LEU A 199 -3.21 17.98 -8.71
C LEU A 199 -3.07 19.45 -8.26
N ASN A 200 -3.33 19.73 -6.98
CA ASN A 200 -3.16 21.08 -6.43
C ASN A 200 -1.69 21.50 -6.47
N THR A 201 -0.75 20.62 -6.10
CA THR A 201 0.69 20.90 -6.13
C THR A 201 1.16 21.18 -7.55
N ALA A 202 0.76 20.35 -8.52
CA ALA A 202 1.12 20.57 -9.92
C ALA A 202 0.53 21.90 -10.46
N TYR A 203 -0.72 22.22 -10.12
CA TYR A 203 -1.36 23.48 -10.50
C TYR A 203 -0.64 24.68 -9.88
N ASP A 204 -0.34 24.65 -8.58
CA ASP A 204 0.38 25.73 -7.90
C ASP A 204 1.76 25.97 -8.51
N TYR A 205 2.48 24.91 -8.85
CA TYR A 205 3.77 25.02 -9.56
C TYR A 205 3.63 25.69 -10.93
N LEU A 206 2.62 25.30 -11.73
CA LEU A 206 2.38 25.89 -13.05
C LEU A 206 1.95 27.37 -12.97
N GLU A 207 1.34 27.79 -11.85
CA GLU A 207 1.05 29.20 -11.53
C GLU A 207 2.30 29.97 -11.03
N GLY A 208 3.47 29.33 -10.95
CA GLY A 208 4.72 29.94 -10.53
C GLY A 208 4.90 30.06 -9.02
N LYS A 209 4.15 29.29 -8.22
CA LYS A 209 4.31 29.22 -6.76
C LYS A 209 5.42 28.25 -6.40
N GLU A 210 6.06 28.47 -5.25
CA GLU A 210 6.95 27.46 -4.65
C GLU A 210 6.12 26.30 -4.11
N VAL A 211 6.58 25.05 -4.36
CA VAL A 211 5.97 23.82 -3.85
C VAL A 211 7.00 23.00 -3.08
N GLU A 212 6.54 22.21 -2.12
CA GLU A 212 7.39 21.31 -1.34
C GLU A 212 7.84 20.14 -2.22
N ALA A 213 9.11 19.74 -2.11
CA ALA A 213 9.67 18.62 -2.87
C ALA A 213 9.08 17.25 -2.42
N HIS A 214 8.73 17.15 -1.14
CA HIS A 214 8.10 15.96 -0.57
C HIS A 214 6.92 16.36 0.32
N VAL A 215 5.75 15.81 0.03
CA VAL A 215 4.52 15.97 0.83
C VAL A 215 4.10 14.58 1.32
N VAL A 216 4.12 14.40 2.65
CA VAL A 216 3.69 13.15 3.28
C VAL A 216 2.32 13.35 3.88
N LEU A 217 1.34 12.58 3.41
CA LEU A 217 -0.01 12.55 3.95
C LEU A 217 -0.06 11.64 5.19
N ASP A 218 -0.98 11.92 6.11
CA ASP A 218 -1.11 11.14 7.33
C ASP A 218 -1.93 9.86 7.09
N ASN A 219 -1.39 8.74 7.55
CA ASN A 219 -2.03 7.43 7.53
C ASN A 219 -2.43 7.00 8.95
N GLN A 220 -3.53 6.26 9.07
CA GLN A 220 -4.08 5.84 10.34
C GLN A 220 -4.64 4.42 10.30
N LEU A 221 -4.56 3.73 11.43
CA LEU A 221 -5.21 2.45 11.62
C LEU A 221 -6.74 2.61 11.69
N VAL A 222 -7.46 1.82 10.91
CA VAL A 222 -8.92 1.75 10.90
C VAL A 222 -9.34 0.37 11.35
N THR A 223 -10.19 0.33 12.36
CA THR A 223 -10.77 -0.88 12.95
C THR A 223 -12.29 -0.76 13.01
N GLN A 224 -12.97 -1.78 13.53
CA GLN A 224 -14.41 -1.73 13.76
C GLN A 224 -14.87 -0.50 14.58
N ASP A 225 -14.05 -0.04 15.52
CA ASP A 225 -14.42 1.08 16.39
C ASP A 225 -14.28 2.44 15.70
N THR A 226 -13.48 2.53 14.63
CA THR A 226 -13.16 3.79 13.96
C THR A 226 -13.67 3.91 12.53
N VAL A 227 -14.11 2.80 11.92
CA VAL A 227 -14.50 2.74 10.50
C VAL A 227 -15.63 3.71 10.14
N ASP A 228 -16.58 3.95 11.03
CA ASP A 228 -17.71 4.86 10.76
C ASP A 228 -17.33 6.35 10.85
N SER A 229 -16.19 6.67 11.44
CA SER A 229 -15.66 8.04 11.54
C SER A 229 -14.63 8.38 10.45
N LEU A 230 -14.22 7.39 9.65
CA LEU A 230 -13.23 7.60 8.60
C LEU A 230 -13.81 8.44 7.46
N VAL A 231 -13.05 9.47 7.06
CA VAL A 231 -13.33 10.29 5.87
C VAL A 231 -12.36 9.84 4.77
N THR A 232 -12.90 9.23 3.71
CA THR A 232 -12.10 8.74 2.55
C THR A 232 -12.22 9.66 1.33
N LYS A 233 -13.23 10.51 1.31
CA LYS A 233 -13.55 11.48 0.23
C LYS A 233 -14.42 12.61 0.78
N GLU A 234 -14.38 13.77 0.15
CA GLU A 234 -15.26 14.93 0.47
C GLU A 234 -16.56 14.88 -0.32
#